data_41e454e616e908ac1e734ceed10ccd9e
#
_entry.id   41e454e616e908ac1e734ceed10ccd9e
#
_cell.length_a   1.000
_cell.length_b   1.000
_cell.length_c   1.000
_cell.angle_alpha   90.00
_cell.angle_beta   90.00
_cell.angle_gamma   90.00
#
_symmetry.space_group_name_H-M   'P 1'
#
loop_
_entity.id
_entity.type
_entity.pdbx_description
1 polymer ?
#
loop_
_entity_poly.entity_id
_entity_poly.type
_entity_poly.pdbx_seq_one_letter_code
_entity_poly.pdbx_strand_id
1 'polypeptide(L)'
;MANRREFLRECAGAAGLLFTGSAFGYAAPAGLQTAPPGKRWEVMVGGQRVRTIDLHTHVFAPEAAALLKDRSVEMLGHRVVQFESEETLRNLSVYNSEVRLASMNQRGIDMAVLSVNPLIYWPDPGLARQVSQITHEKLAALCAKHPDRLMGLGWVPLQHPALAAEVLEECVRKHKFPGVAVGGVVNKPGVAFEPLYELSDRALDPFWAKAEELGALVTIHPQKWIHPRWNEENGFDNIIGHPLEEALALSHLIFHGTLDRFPKLKILIVHAGGYLPAYVSRSDRYATGLSRNRPKRLPSEYLKELYYDALTFSNEGLRHLIAEVGLSQVVLGTDHGGGPATNRGWSHGAVDLILNAPFLSDADRRAILNGNATRLLRLET
;
A
#
# COMPACT_ATOMS: atom_id res chain seq x y z
N MET A 1 47.81 15.81 -20.70
CA MET A 1 46.34 15.98 -20.78
C MET A 1 45.82 14.77 -21.53
N ALA A 2 45.24 13.81 -20.81
CA ALA A 2 44.66 12.63 -21.44
C ALA A 2 43.46 13.03 -22.29
N ASN A 3 43.43 12.51 -23.51
CA ASN A 3 42.42 12.80 -24.51
C ASN A 3 41.10 12.12 -24.13
N ARG A 4 39.97 12.83 -24.30
CA ARG A 4 38.61 12.35 -24.04
C ARG A 4 38.30 10.96 -24.66
N ARG A 5 38.99 10.60 -25.75
CA ARG A 5 38.87 9.28 -26.39
C ARG A 5 39.61 8.16 -25.63
N GLU A 6 40.71 8.46 -24.96
CA GLU A 6 41.42 7.48 -24.11
C GLU A 6 40.65 7.22 -22.82
N PHE A 7 40.14 8.27 -22.20
CA PHE A 7 39.25 8.14 -21.04
C PHE A 7 38.01 7.26 -21.32
N LEU A 8 37.37 7.44 -22.47
CA LEU A 8 36.22 6.65 -22.87
C LEU A 8 36.57 5.20 -23.24
N ARG A 9 37.80 4.91 -23.68
CA ARG A 9 38.28 3.55 -23.92
C ARG A 9 38.60 2.83 -22.62
N GLU A 10 39.16 3.50 -21.64
CA GLU A 10 39.41 2.93 -20.30
C GLU A 10 38.11 2.67 -19.54
N CYS A 11 37.12 3.57 -19.69
CA CYS A 11 35.78 3.30 -19.12
C CYS A 11 35.05 2.14 -19.82
N ALA A 12 35.24 1.94 -21.12
CA ALA A 12 34.65 0.82 -21.85
C ALA A 12 35.32 -0.52 -21.53
N GLY A 13 36.62 -0.50 -21.20
CA GLY A 13 37.38 -1.69 -20.75
C GLY A 13 37.03 -2.13 -19.34
N ALA A 14 36.68 -1.20 -18.46
CA ALA A 14 36.27 -1.48 -17.08
C ALA A 14 34.81 -1.95 -16.99
N ALA A 15 33.95 -1.52 -17.91
CA ALA A 15 32.54 -1.95 -17.96
C ALA A 15 32.36 -3.41 -18.46
N GLY A 16 33.36 -3.97 -19.15
CA GLY A 16 33.33 -5.34 -19.67
C GLY A 16 33.61 -6.45 -18.66
N LEU A 17 34.08 -6.12 -17.46
CA LEU A 17 34.48 -7.08 -16.43
C LEU A 17 33.59 -7.07 -15.17
N LEU A 18 32.56 -6.23 -15.12
CA LEU A 18 31.63 -6.13 -13.98
C LEU A 18 30.22 -6.69 -14.26
N PHE A 19 30.00 -7.31 -15.43
CA PHE A 19 28.75 -8.02 -15.75
C PHE A 19 28.90 -9.55 -15.74
N THR A 20 29.83 -10.09 -15.00
CA THR A 20 29.66 -11.48 -14.52
C THR A 20 28.77 -11.40 -13.30
N GLY A 21 27.50 -11.74 -13.52
CA GLY A 21 26.41 -11.65 -12.57
C GLY A 21 26.77 -12.19 -11.18
N SER A 22 27.12 -11.31 -10.30
CA SER A 22 26.79 -11.49 -8.90
C SER A 22 25.30 -11.21 -8.79
N ALA A 23 24.48 -12.21 -9.16
CA ALA A 23 23.20 -12.36 -8.58
C ALA A 23 23.44 -12.39 -7.06
N PHE A 24 23.32 -11.25 -6.38
CA PHE A 24 22.97 -11.24 -4.97
C PHE A 24 21.56 -11.84 -4.91
N GLY A 25 21.52 -13.16 -5.10
CA GLY A 25 20.40 -13.95 -4.66
C GLY A 25 20.36 -13.76 -3.15
N TYR A 26 19.48 -12.94 -2.66
CA TYR A 26 18.94 -13.18 -1.33
C TYR A 26 18.46 -14.63 -1.39
N ALA A 27 19.25 -15.50 -0.77
CA ALA A 27 18.80 -16.85 -0.51
C ALA A 27 17.51 -16.66 0.29
N ALA A 28 16.39 -17.08 -0.28
CA ALA A 28 15.13 -17.14 0.46
C ALA A 28 15.47 -17.85 1.78
N PRO A 29 15.03 -17.34 2.93
CA PRO A 29 15.26 -18.02 4.19
C PRO A 29 14.95 -19.49 4.00
N ALA A 30 15.88 -20.37 4.38
CA ALA A 30 15.69 -21.81 4.23
C ALA A 30 14.39 -22.19 4.95
N GLY A 31 13.36 -22.60 4.21
CA GLY A 31 12.06 -22.97 4.79
C GLY A 31 10.83 -22.27 4.21
N LEU A 32 10.96 -21.32 3.27
CA LEU A 32 9.78 -20.73 2.62
C LEU A 32 8.99 -21.83 1.87
N GLN A 33 7.76 -22.05 2.31
CA GLN A 33 6.86 -22.98 1.64
C GLN A 33 6.29 -22.31 0.38
N THR A 34 6.54 -22.89 -0.76
CA THR A 34 5.92 -22.48 -2.02
C THR A 34 5.33 -23.71 -2.70
N ALA A 35 4.20 -23.55 -3.38
CA ALA A 35 3.67 -24.64 -4.17
C ALA A 35 4.60 -24.94 -5.37
N PRO A 36 4.72 -26.20 -5.80
CA PRO A 36 5.33 -26.55 -7.06
C PRO A 36 4.70 -25.74 -8.21
N PRO A 37 5.45 -25.45 -9.29
CA PRO A 37 4.90 -24.76 -10.45
C PRO A 37 3.59 -25.38 -10.93
N GLY A 38 2.56 -24.53 -11.13
CA GLY A 38 1.23 -24.96 -11.57
C GLY A 38 0.28 -25.49 -10.49
N LYS A 39 0.75 -25.66 -9.24
CA LYS A 39 -0.11 -26.02 -8.10
C LYS A 39 -0.39 -24.79 -7.22
N ARG A 40 -1.56 -24.84 -6.58
CA ARG A 40 -1.93 -23.84 -5.57
C ARG A 40 -1.40 -24.28 -4.21
N TRP A 41 -0.73 -23.36 -3.51
CA TRP A 41 -0.40 -23.59 -2.11
C TRP A 41 -1.66 -23.40 -1.24
N GLU A 42 -2.09 -24.48 -0.63
CA GLU A 42 -3.19 -24.48 0.33
C GLU A 42 -2.61 -24.21 1.73
N VAL A 43 -2.94 -23.06 2.28
CA VAL A 43 -2.48 -22.65 3.59
C VAL A 43 -3.22 -23.45 4.66
N MET A 44 -2.45 -24.14 5.51
CA MET A 44 -2.98 -24.99 6.59
C MET A 44 -2.63 -24.40 7.95
N VAL A 45 -3.59 -24.38 8.88
CA VAL A 45 -3.39 -23.97 10.26
C VAL A 45 -4.05 -25.01 11.17
N GLY A 46 -3.27 -25.67 12.03
CA GLY A 46 -3.78 -26.72 12.89
C GLY A 46 -4.44 -27.88 12.13
N GLY A 47 -3.89 -28.25 10.96
CA GLY A 47 -4.42 -29.31 10.10
C GLY A 47 -5.67 -28.94 9.29
N GLN A 48 -6.17 -27.72 9.39
CA GLN A 48 -7.33 -27.23 8.63
C GLN A 48 -6.92 -26.19 7.60
N ARG A 49 -7.52 -26.26 6.39
CA ARG A 49 -7.31 -25.26 5.36
C ARG A 49 -7.89 -23.91 5.80
N VAL A 50 -7.12 -22.86 5.58
CA VAL A 50 -7.53 -21.47 5.83
C VAL A 50 -7.55 -20.71 4.50
N ARG A 51 -8.68 -20.08 4.17
CA ARG A 51 -8.76 -19.11 3.10
C ARG A 51 -7.90 -17.90 3.48
N THR A 52 -7.09 -17.39 2.56
CA THR A 52 -6.23 -16.22 2.80
C THR A 52 -6.74 -15.02 2.00
N ILE A 53 -6.81 -13.87 2.64
CA ILE A 53 -7.27 -12.61 2.01
C ILE A 53 -6.19 -11.56 2.18
N ASP A 54 -5.59 -11.17 1.07
CA ASP A 54 -4.52 -10.17 0.99
C ASP A 54 -5.12 -8.78 0.72
N LEU A 55 -4.96 -7.85 1.65
CA LEU A 55 -5.50 -6.49 1.57
C LEU A 55 -4.51 -5.46 1.03
N HIS A 56 -3.29 -5.87 0.71
CA HIS A 56 -2.26 -4.96 0.22
C HIS A 56 -1.61 -5.51 -1.06
N THR A 57 -2.22 -5.17 -2.19
CA THR A 57 -1.69 -5.54 -3.51
C THR A 57 -1.95 -4.44 -4.52
N HIS A 58 -1.13 -4.40 -5.57
CA HIS A 58 -1.19 -3.34 -6.56
C HIS A 58 -1.67 -3.82 -7.92
N VAL A 59 -2.29 -2.88 -8.65
CA VAL A 59 -2.79 -3.08 -10.01
C VAL A 59 -2.58 -1.82 -10.83
N PHE A 60 -2.54 -1.97 -12.13
CA PHE A 60 -2.28 -0.90 -13.08
C PHE A 60 -3.23 -0.97 -14.27
N ALA A 61 -3.80 0.18 -14.67
CA ALA A 61 -4.63 0.34 -15.86
C ALA A 61 -3.84 1.10 -16.94
N PRO A 62 -3.33 0.43 -17.99
CA PRO A 62 -2.47 1.05 -19.00
C PRO A 62 -3.10 2.27 -19.69
N GLU A 63 -4.42 2.23 -19.93
CA GLU A 63 -5.13 3.33 -20.60
C GLU A 63 -5.20 4.59 -19.71
N ALA A 64 -5.42 4.41 -18.41
CA ALA A 64 -5.39 5.52 -17.46
C ALA A 64 -4.00 6.15 -17.40
N ALA A 65 -2.95 5.33 -17.38
CA ALA A 65 -1.57 5.81 -17.40
C ALA A 65 -1.20 6.51 -18.71
N ALA A 66 -1.72 6.06 -19.85
CA ALA A 66 -1.47 6.71 -21.14
C ALA A 66 -1.95 8.17 -21.15
N LEU A 67 -3.02 8.50 -20.43
CA LEU A 67 -3.49 9.88 -20.27
C LEU A 67 -2.54 10.76 -19.45
N LEU A 68 -1.68 10.15 -18.65
CA LEU A 68 -0.78 10.81 -17.71
C LEU A 68 0.65 10.95 -18.27
N LYS A 69 0.98 10.24 -19.36
CA LYS A 69 2.33 9.97 -19.85
C LYS A 69 3.19 11.21 -20.09
N ASP A 70 2.61 12.29 -20.59
CA ASP A 70 3.35 13.49 -20.99
C ASP A 70 3.43 14.56 -19.90
N ARG A 71 2.70 14.40 -18.81
CA ARG A 71 2.58 15.40 -17.74
C ARG A 71 3.26 15.01 -16.43
N SER A 72 3.56 13.74 -16.23
CA SER A 72 4.14 13.23 -14.99
C SER A 72 5.62 13.52 -14.81
N VAL A 73 6.34 13.84 -15.89
CA VAL A 73 7.80 13.96 -15.91
C VAL A 73 8.29 15.29 -15.37
N GLU A 74 7.50 16.36 -15.53
CA GLU A 74 7.96 17.73 -15.22
C GLU A 74 7.59 18.23 -13.82
N MET A 75 6.65 17.58 -13.10
CA MET A 75 6.02 18.21 -11.93
C MET A 75 6.75 18.05 -10.61
N LEU A 76 7.70 17.13 -10.47
CA LEU A 76 8.38 16.90 -9.20
C LEU A 76 9.91 16.87 -9.29
N GLY A 77 10.50 17.23 -10.44
CA GLY A 77 11.95 17.09 -10.63
C GLY A 77 12.43 15.61 -10.55
N HIS A 78 11.55 14.70 -10.29
CA HIS A 78 11.73 13.26 -10.26
C HIS A 78 10.70 12.62 -11.19
N ARG A 79 11.08 11.55 -11.87
CA ARG A 79 10.16 10.76 -12.67
C ARG A 79 9.13 10.11 -11.75
N VAL A 80 8.03 10.80 -11.47
CA VAL A 80 6.93 10.35 -10.61
C VAL A 80 6.28 9.08 -11.12
N VAL A 81 6.52 8.76 -12.38
CA VAL A 81 6.20 7.47 -12.96
C VAL A 81 7.48 6.92 -13.57
N GLN A 82 8.52 6.74 -12.80
CA GLN A 82 9.38 5.62 -13.09
C GLN A 82 8.53 4.40 -12.78
N PHE A 83 7.58 4.14 -13.69
CA PHE A 83 7.00 2.83 -13.74
C PHE A 83 8.20 1.89 -13.76
N GLU A 84 8.20 0.99 -12.86
CA GLU A 84 9.05 -0.15 -12.79
C GLU A 84 9.28 -0.73 -14.20
N SER A 85 10.14 -1.69 -14.35
CA SER A 85 10.44 -2.29 -15.64
C SER A 85 9.16 -2.61 -16.44
N GLU A 86 9.23 -2.65 -17.75
CA GLU A 86 8.09 -3.07 -18.61
C GLU A 86 7.51 -4.42 -18.16
N GLU A 87 8.34 -5.29 -17.60
CA GLU A 87 7.92 -6.56 -17.02
C GLU A 87 7.03 -6.37 -15.80
N THR A 88 7.38 -5.48 -14.87
CA THR A 88 6.55 -5.17 -13.71
C THR A 88 5.23 -4.56 -14.12
N LEU A 89 5.23 -3.58 -15.02
CA LEU A 89 4.00 -2.99 -15.56
C LEU A 89 3.11 -4.05 -16.22
N ARG A 90 3.71 -4.97 -16.95
CA ARG A 90 2.99 -6.08 -17.55
C ARG A 90 2.33 -6.96 -16.49
N ASN A 91 3.07 -7.30 -15.44
CA ASN A 91 2.59 -8.15 -14.36
C ASN A 91 1.51 -7.47 -13.51
N LEU A 92 1.58 -6.14 -13.33
CA LEU A 92 0.58 -5.34 -12.63
C LEU A 92 -0.66 -5.04 -13.46
N SER A 93 -0.56 -5.15 -14.79
CA SER A 93 -1.64 -4.76 -15.69
C SER A 93 -2.95 -5.49 -15.39
N VAL A 94 -4.05 -4.76 -15.47
CA VAL A 94 -5.42 -5.31 -15.40
C VAL A 94 -5.70 -6.38 -16.46
N TYR A 95 -4.87 -6.46 -17.50
CA TYR A 95 -5.01 -7.45 -18.59
C TYR A 95 -4.27 -8.76 -18.33
N ASN A 96 -3.43 -8.82 -17.31
CA ASN A 96 -2.57 -10.00 -17.08
C ASN A 96 -3.02 -10.81 -15.84
N SER A 97 -4.33 -11.14 -15.81
CA SER A 97 -4.92 -11.88 -14.69
C SER A 97 -4.28 -13.27 -14.49
N GLU A 98 -3.88 -13.96 -15.56
CA GLU A 98 -3.30 -15.30 -15.46
C GLU A 98 -1.97 -15.30 -14.69
N VAL A 99 -1.08 -14.34 -15.00
CA VAL A 99 0.19 -14.19 -14.27
C VAL A 99 -0.05 -13.85 -12.80
N ARG A 100 -1.00 -12.96 -12.52
CA ARG A 100 -1.40 -12.60 -11.16
C ARG A 100 -1.93 -13.81 -10.39
N LEU A 101 -2.88 -14.53 -10.95
CA LEU A 101 -3.46 -15.71 -10.32
C LEU A 101 -2.44 -16.84 -10.11
N ALA A 102 -1.54 -17.04 -11.05
CA ALA A 102 -0.43 -17.99 -10.90
C ALA A 102 0.48 -17.58 -9.72
N SER A 103 0.81 -16.30 -9.63
CA SER A 103 1.61 -15.74 -8.52
C SER A 103 0.90 -15.89 -7.18
N MET A 104 -0.39 -15.55 -7.11
CA MET A 104 -1.22 -15.75 -5.92
C MET A 104 -1.24 -17.22 -5.48
N ASN A 105 -1.40 -18.14 -6.44
CA ASN A 105 -1.40 -19.58 -6.16
C ASN A 105 -0.08 -20.04 -5.52
N GLN A 106 1.06 -19.58 -6.04
CA GLN A 106 2.37 -19.92 -5.50
C GLN A 106 2.58 -19.38 -4.06
N ARG A 107 1.95 -18.24 -3.72
CA ARG A 107 2.09 -17.56 -2.42
C ARG A 107 1.01 -17.94 -1.41
N GLY A 108 0.12 -18.83 -1.77
CA GLY A 108 -0.99 -19.22 -0.90
C GLY A 108 -2.03 -18.13 -0.68
N ILE A 109 -2.25 -17.25 -1.67
CA ILE A 109 -3.26 -16.19 -1.61
C ILE A 109 -4.52 -16.65 -2.33
N ASP A 110 -5.62 -16.69 -1.59
CA ASP A 110 -6.91 -17.08 -2.14
C ASP A 110 -7.65 -15.90 -2.76
N MET A 111 -7.66 -14.76 -2.10
CA MET A 111 -8.27 -13.53 -2.58
C MET A 111 -7.29 -12.36 -2.40
N ALA A 112 -7.22 -11.47 -3.38
CA ALA A 112 -6.44 -10.25 -3.31
C ALA A 112 -7.34 -9.02 -3.53
N VAL A 113 -7.14 -8.00 -2.69
CA VAL A 113 -7.77 -6.69 -2.82
C VAL A 113 -6.79 -5.78 -3.56
N LEU A 114 -7.15 -5.39 -4.78
CA LEU A 114 -6.28 -4.69 -5.72
C LEU A 114 -6.45 -3.19 -5.61
N SER A 115 -5.37 -2.46 -5.37
CA SER A 115 -5.35 -1.00 -5.37
C SER A 115 -4.42 -0.44 -6.44
N VAL A 116 -4.79 0.70 -7.02
CA VAL A 116 -3.87 1.51 -7.81
C VAL A 116 -3.04 2.34 -6.83
N ASN A 117 -1.73 2.40 -7.03
CA ASN A 117 -0.87 3.28 -6.24
C ASN A 117 -1.35 4.73 -6.33
N PRO A 118 -1.61 5.41 -5.20
CA PRO A 118 -2.23 6.74 -5.19
C PRO A 118 -1.22 7.87 -5.48
N LEU A 119 -0.43 7.74 -6.53
CA LEU A 119 0.64 8.68 -6.89
C LEU A 119 0.17 9.85 -7.78
N ILE A 120 -1.15 10.09 -7.92
CA ILE A 120 -1.69 10.89 -9.03
C ILE A 120 -2.55 12.04 -8.48
N TYR A 121 -1.96 12.99 -7.73
CA TYR A 121 -2.70 14.15 -7.20
C TYR A 121 -2.40 15.47 -7.91
N TRP A 122 -2.12 15.43 -9.20
CA TRP A 122 -1.81 16.60 -10.01
C TRP A 122 -2.76 16.89 -11.18
N PRO A 123 -3.58 15.94 -11.72
CA PRO A 123 -4.50 16.25 -12.78
C PRO A 123 -5.54 17.31 -12.39
N ASP A 124 -5.93 18.13 -13.35
CA ASP A 124 -7.11 18.98 -13.22
C ASP A 124 -8.40 18.15 -13.05
N PRO A 125 -9.53 18.75 -12.62
CA PRO A 125 -10.75 17.98 -12.34
C PRO A 125 -11.24 17.13 -13.49
N GLY A 126 -11.12 17.62 -14.74
CA GLY A 126 -11.59 16.91 -15.94
C GLY A 126 -10.73 15.68 -16.23
N LEU A 127 -9.41 15.82 -16.21
CA LEU A 127 -8.49 14.72 -16.40
C LEU A 127 -8.55 13.72 -15.22
N ALA A 128 -8.67 14.21 -13.99
CA ALA A 128 -8.80 13.37 -12.80
C ALA A 128 -10.07 12.49 -12.87
N ARG A 129 -11.18 13.05 -13.34
CA ARG A 129 -12.43 12.31 -13.58
C ARG A 129 -12.23 11.21 -14.63
N GLN A 130 -11.59 11.51 -15.75
CA GLN A 130 -11.33 10.53 -16.82
C GLN A 130 -10.41 9.39 -16.33
N VAL A 131 -9.33 9.72 -15.64
CA VAL A 131 -8.39 8.74 -15.07
C VAL A 131 -9.10 7.82 -14.09
N SER A 132 -9.88 8.37 -13.16
CA SER A 132 -10.64 7.58 -12.18
C SER A 132 -11.65 6.67 -12.87
N GLN A 133 -12.43 7.19 -13.81
CA GLN A 133 -13.43 6.41 -14.54
C GLN A 133 -12.81 5.21 -15.28
N ILE A 134 -11.77 5.44 -16.09
CA ILE A 134 -11.09 4.39 -16.84
C ILE A 134 -10.50 3.34 -15.88
N THR A 135 -9.84 3.80 -14.82
CA THR A 135 -9.24 2.91 -13.81
C THR A 135 -10.29 2.00 -13.19
N HIS A 136 -11.41 2.57 -12.73
CA HIS A 136 -12.45 1.81 -12.04
C HIS A 136 -13.19 0.86 -12.96
N GLU A 137 -13.49 1.25 -14.20
CA GLU A 137 -14.13 0.39 -15.19
C GLU A 137 -13.25 -0.82 -15.53
N LYS A 138 -11.94 -0.61 -15.74
CA LYS A 138 -10.99 -1.69 -16.03
C LYS A 138 -10.79 -2.60 -14.83
N LEU A 139 -10.66 -2.05 -13.63
CA LEU A 139 -10.52 -2.83 -12.41
C LEU A 139 -11.79 -3.63 -12.11
N ALA A 140 -12.97 -3.04 -12.25
CA ALA A 140 -14.24 -3.75 -12.07
C ALA A 140 -14.40 -4.89 -13.08
N ALA A 141 -14.02 -4.67 -14.35
CA ALA A 141 -14.05 -5.71 -15.38
C ALA A 141 -13.09 -6.86 -15.06
N LEU A 142 -11.90 -6.57 -14.52
CA LEU A 142 -10.96 -7.60 -14.06
C LEU A 142 -11.54 -8.41 -12.89
N CYS A 143 -12.09 -7.73 -11.87
CA CYS A 143 -12.68 -8.39 -10.70
C CYS A 143 -13.90 -9.25 -11.08
N ALA A 144 -14.73 -8.78 -12.02
CA ALA A 144 -15.88 -9.54 -12.51
C ALA A 144 -15.52 -10.84 -13.23
N LYS A 145 -14.32 -10.95 -13.80
CA LYS A 145 -13.81 -12.20 -14.38
C LYS A 145 -13.38 -13.23 -13.32
N HIS A 146 -13.04 -12.77 -12.13
CA HIS A 146 -12.48 -13.58 -11.05
C HIS A 146 -13.06 -13.19 -9.68
N PRO A 147 -14.40 -13.22 -9.50
CA PRO A 147 -15.06 -12.65 -8.33
C PRO A 147 -14.67 -13.32 -7.01
N ASP A 148 -14.30 -14.60 -7.05
CA ASP A 148 -13.85 -15.35 -5.87
C ASP A 148 -12.39 -15.09 -5.50
N ARG A 149 -11.64 -14.42 -6.39
CA ARG A 149 -10.20 -14.25 -6.29
C ARG A 149 -9.77 -12.79 -6.19
N LEU A 150 -10.50 -11.86 -6.80
CA LEU A 150 -10.09 -10.47 -6.94
C LEU A 150 -11.20 -9.52 -6.51
N MET A 151 -10.83 -8.51 -5.75
CA MET A 151 -11.67 -7.39 -5.34
C MET A 151 -10.92 -6.08 -5.62
N GLY A 152 -11.61 -5.02 -6.00
CA GLY A 152 -10.98 -3.73 -6.30
C GLY A 152 -11.12 -2.73 -5.16
N LEU A 153 -10.09 -1.89 -4.98
CA LEU A 153 -10.17 -0.60 -4.30
C LEU A 153 -10.03 0.50 -5.34
N GLY A 154 -10.91 1.49 -5.28
CA GLY A 154 -10.86 2.63 -6.19
C GLY A 154 -9.69 3.57 -5.88
N TRP A 155 -9.46 4.52 -6.78
CA TRP A 155 -8.60 5.68 -6.58
C TRP A 155 -9.46 6.95 -6.61
N VAL A 156 -9.16 7.93 -5.77
CA VAL A 156 -9.89 9.20 -5.70
C VAL A 156 -8.98 10.41 -5.80
N PRO A 157 -9.37 11.46 -6.51
CA PRO A 157 -8.56 12.66 -6.70
C PRO A 157 -8.68 13.61 -5.50
N LEU A 158 -7.99 13.32 -4.39
CA LEU A 158 -8.07 14.11 -3.15
C LEU A 158 -7.67 15.59 -3.32
N GLN A 159 -6.90 15.94 -4.36
CA GLN A 159 -6.60 17.34 -4.71
C GLN A 159 -7.87 18.14 -5.09
N HIS A 160 -8.99 17.44 -5.34
CA HIS A 160 -10.31 18.01 -5.60
C HIS A 160 -11.34 17.36 -4.65
N PRO A 161 -11.45 17.83 -3.39
CA PRO A 161 -12.18 17.13 -2.33
C PRO A 161 -13.64 16.79 -2.64
N ALA A 162 -14.37 17.70 -3.28
CA ALA A 162 -15.76 17.44 -3.68
C ALA A 162 -15.85 16.32 -4.74
N LEU A 163 -14.97 16.36 -5.75
CA LEU A 163 -14.87 15.32 -6.76
C LEU A 163 -14.44 13.97 -6.14
N ALA A 164 -13.53 14.00 -5.18
CA ALA A 164 -13.09 12.79 -4.47
C ALA A 164 -14.26 12.11 -3.72
N ALA A 165 -15.15 12.88 -3.09
CA ALA A 165 -16.35 12.36 -2.43
C ALA A 165 -17.34 11.73 -3.43
N GLU A 166 -17.56 12.36 -4.58
CA GLU A 166 -18.40 11.81 -5.67
C GLU A 166 -17.81 10.50 -6.21
N VAL A 167 -16.51 10.49 -6.52
CA VAL A 167 -15.82 9.31 -7.06
C VAL A 167 -15.80 8.16 -6.05
N LEU A 168 -15.65 8.44 -4.76
CA LEU A 168 -15.79 7.43 -3.70
C LEU A 168 -17.19 6.80 -3.71
N GLU A 169 -18.25 7.62 -3.83
CA GLU A 169 -19.62 7.11 -3.90
C GLU A 169 -19.82 6.21 -5.13
N GLU A 170 -19.29 6.61 -6.30
CA GLU A 170 -19.28 5.77 -7.50
C GLU A 170 -18.55 4.44 -7.29
N CYS A 171 -17.39 4.44 -6.66
CA CYS A 171 -16.64 3.24 -6.33
C CYS A 171 -17.49 2.24 -5.53
N VAL A 172 -18.15 2.73 -4.47
CA VAL A 172 -18.93 1.87 -3.57
C VAL A 172 -20.25 1.46 -4.21
N ARG A 173 -21.03 2.40 -4.77
CA ARG A 173 -22.38 2.13 -5.25
C ARG A 173 -22.43 1.49 -6.63
N LYS A 174 -21.60 1.98 -7.58
CA LYS A 174 -21.58 1.51 -8.97
C LYS A 174 -20.69 0.29 -9.15
N HIS A 175 -19.44 0.39 -8.70
CA HIS A 175 -18.43 -0.66 -8.92
C HIS A 175 -18.41 -1.73 -7.83
N LYS A 176 -19.15 -1.54 -6.73
CA LYS A 176 -19.22 -2.47 -5.59
C LYS A 176 -17.86 -2.70 -4.93
N PHE A 177 -16.96 -1.74 -5.02
CA PHE A 177 -15.71 -1.78 -4.29
C PHE A 177 -15.96 -1.54 -2.79
N PRO A 178 -15.20 -2.16 -1.88
CA PRO A 178 -15.36 -1.92 -0.44
C PRO A 178 -14.92 -0.52 -0.03
N GLY A 179 -14.18 0.18 -0.90
CA GLY A 179 -13.65 1.51 -0.64
C GLY A 179 -12.59 1.94 -1.64
N VAL A 180 -11.62 2.72 -1.17
CA VAL A 180 -10.59 3.35 -2.00
C VAL A 180 -9.22 3.32 -1.34
N ALA A 181 -8.17 3.44 -2.16
CA ALA A 181 -6.80 3.71 -1.71
C ALA A 181 -6.46 5.20 -1.89
N VAL A 182 -5.78 5.76 -0.90
CA VAL A 182 -5.34 7.17 -0.88
C VAL A 182 -3.88 7.27 -0.44
N GLY A 183 -3.19 8.36 -0.81
CA GLY A 183 -1.84 8.65 -0.35
C GLY A 183 -1.80 9.07 1.12
N GLY A 184 -0.61 9.05 1.73
CA GLY A 184 -0.38 9.59 3.06
C GLY A 184 -0.48 11.12 3.13
N VAL A 185 -0.34 11.77 1.98
CA VAL A 185 -0.42 13.22 1.79
C VAL A 185 -1.00 13.53 0.40
N VAL A 186 -1.57 14.71 0.21
CA VAL A 186 -1.99 15.21 -1.11
C VAL A 186 -0.97 16.21 -1.60
N ASN A 187 -0.21 15.86 -2.64
CA ASN A 187 0.86 16.69 -3.14
C ASN A 187 0.35 17.94 -3.87
N LYS A 188 1.04 19.07 -3.68
CA LYS A 188 0.79 20.28 -4.44
C LYS A 188 1.42 20.16 -5.84
N PRO A 189 0.65 20.37 -6.90
CA PRO A 189 1.17 20.30 -8.25
C PRO A 189 2.35 21.26 -8.48
N GLY A 190 3.44 20.75 -9.03
CA GLY A 190 4.62 21.56 -9.39
C GLY A 190 5.52 21.98 -8.22
N VAL A 191 5.20 21.60 -6.99
CA VAL A 191 6.01 21.91 -5.80
C VAL A 191 6.39 20.62 -5.09
N ALA A 192 7.65 20.26 -5.19
CA ALA A 192 8.17 19.10 -4.48
C ALA A 192 8.14 19.36 -2.97
N PHE A 193 7.68 18.36 -2.19
CA PHE A 193 7.68 18.36 -0.70
C PHE A 193 6.80 19.41 -0.01
N GLU A 194 5.98 20.14 -0.75
CA GLU A 194 4.94 20.99 -0.17
C GLU A 194 3.59 20.31 -0.36
N PRO A 195 2.92 19.85 0.70
CA PRO A 195 1.60 19.26 0.56
C PRO A 195 0.59 20.34 0.16
N LEU A 196 -0.33 19.96 -0.73
CA LEU A 196 -1.54 20.75 -0.97
C LEU A 196 -2.46 20.61 0.24
N TYR A 197 -2.63 19.35 0.68
CA TYR A 197 -3.39 19.00 1.87
C TYR A 197 -2.68 17.88 2.63
N GLU A 198 -2.56 18.04 3.94
CA GLU A 198 -2.42 16.90 4.84
C GLU A 198 -3.75 16.17 4.93
N LEU A 199 -3.75 14.87 5.23
CA LEU A 199 -5.01 14.11 5.30
C LEU A 199 -5.99 14.65 6.36
N SER A 200 -5.51 15.43 7.31
CA SER A 200 -6.32 16.10 8.33
C SER A 200 -6.86 17.46 7.92
N ASP A 201 -6.50 17.98 6.74
CA ASP A 201 -6.98 19.29 6.29
C ASP A 201 -8.50 19.30 6.19
N ARG A 202 -9.11 20.41 6.66
CA ARG A 202 -10.55 20.59 6.65
C ARG A 202 -11.15 20.59 5.23
N ALA A 203 -10.37 20.93 4.23
CA ALA A 203 -10.79 20.83 2.83
C ALA A 203 -11.19 19.40 2.46
N LEU A 204 -10.62 18.37 3.13
CA LEU A 204 -10.93 16.95 2.92
C LEU A 204 -12.14 16.45 3.73
N ASP A 205 -12.74 17.27 4.61
CA ASP A 205 -13.91 16.86 5.40
C ASP A 205 -15.08 16.31 4.55
N PRO A 206 -15.39 16.83 3.33
CA PRO A 206 -16.41 16.22 2.47
C PRO A 206 -16.11 14.78 2.07
N PHE A 207 -14.84 14.47 1.78
CA PHE A 207 -14.40 13.10 1.49
C PHE A 207 -14.53 12.19 2.72
N TRP A 208 -14.04 12.63 3.89
CA TRP A 208 -14.13 11.86 5.12
C TRP A 208 -15.57 11.61 5.57
N ALA A 209 -16.43 12.62 5.46
CA ALA A 209 -17.85 12.48 5.75
C ALA A 209 -18.53 11.45 4.83
N LYS A 210 -18.20 11.46 3.54
CA LYS A 210 -18.72 10.48 2.58
C LYS A 210 -18.17 9.07 2.85
N ALA A 211 -16.92 8.95 3.22
CA ALA A 211 -16.31 7.66 3.59
C ALA A 211 -17.00 7.05 4.83
N GLU A 212 -17.26 7.86 5.84
CA GLU A 212 -17.99 7.43 7.04
C GLU A 212 -19.45 7.08 6.75
N GLU A 213 -20.18 7.91 5.96
CA GLU A 213 -21.56 7.68 5.53
C GLU A 213 -21.72 6.32 4.84
N LEU A 214 -20.82 6.02 3.91
CA LEU A 214 -20.83 4.77 3.15
C LEU A 214 -20.29 3.58 3.95
N GLY A 215 -19.61 3.82 5.07
CA GLY A 215 -18.81 2.83 5.79
C GLY A 215 -17.73 2.22 4.89
N ALA A 216 -17.19 3.05 3.99
CA ALA A 216 -16.18 2.65 3.02
C ALA A 216 -14.83 2.44 3.69
N LEU A 217 -14.06 1.47 3.20
CA LEU A 217 -12.67 1.27 3.58
C LEU A 217 -11.80 2.33 2.90
N VAL A 218 -10.98 3.04 3.67
CA VAL A 218 -9.94 3.92 3.15
C VAL A 218 -8.58 3.31 3.47
N THR A 219 -7.90 2.83 2.44
CA THR A 219 -6.53 2.31 2.58
C THR A 219 -5.54 3.42 2.34
N ILE A 220 -4.68 3.72 3.32
CA ILE A 220 -3.62 4.72 3.21
C ILE A 220 -2.34 4.03 2.79
N HIS A 221 -1.79 4.45 1.64
CA HIS A 221 -0.54 3.95 1.08
C HIS A 221 0.41 5.12 0.78
N PRO A 222 1.69 5.05 1.17
CA PRO A 222 2.63 6.15 0.98
C PRO A 222 2.92 6.42 -0.50
N GLN A 223 3.30 7.67 -0.80
CA GLN A 223 3.54 8.17 -2.15
C GLN A 223 5.01 8.46 -2.45
N LYS A 224 5.94 8.04 -1.60
CA LYS A 224 7.36 8.43 -1.69
C LYS A 224 7.57 9.94 -1.45
N TRP A 225 6.74 10.55 -0.60
CA TRP A 225 6.88 11.95 -0.21
C TRP A 225 7.98 12.11 0.83
N ILE A 226 9.22 12.11 0.37
CA ILE A 226 10.38 12.38 1.22
C ILE A 226 11.31 13.41 0.56
N HIS A 227 12.25 13.92 1.33
CA HIS A 227 13.20 14.91 0.84
C HIS A 227 14.02 14.36 -0.34
N PRO A 228 14.24 15.14 -1.44
CA PRO A 228 14.91 14.67 -2.66
C PRO A 228 16.26 14.01 -2.43
N ARG A 229 16.99 14.44 -1.42
CA ARG A 229 18.31 13.87 -1.09
C ARG A 229 18.29 12.37 -0.83
N TRP A 230 17.14 11.81 -0.49
CA TRP A 230 17.03 10.42 -0.04
C TRP A 230 16.44 9.51 -1.13
N ASN A 231 15.84 10.10 -2.17
CA ASN A 231 15.05 9.35 -3.15
C ASN A 231 15.84 8.35 -3.99
N GLU A 232 17.11 8.61 -4.27
CA GLU A 232 17.88 7.82 -5.23
C GLU A 232 18.97 6.98 -4.57
N GLU A 233 19.23 7.18 -3.28
CA GLU A 233 20.30 6.53 -2.57
C GLU A 233 19.79 5.31 -1.80
N ASN A 234 20.24 4.13 -2.20
CA ASN A 234 19.99 2.86 -1.49
C ASN A 234 18.50 2.51 -1.21
N GLY A 235 17.54 3.10 -1.93
CA GLY A 235 16.12 2.86 -1.69
C GLY A 235 15.58 3.53 -0.41
N PHE A 236 16.19 4.61 0.05
CA PHE A 236 15.76 5.32 1.25
C PHE A 236 14.35 5.92 1.13
N ASP A 237 13.87 6.16 -0.09
CA ASP A 237 12.48 6.50 -0.36
C ASP A 237 11.52 5.41 0.13
N ASN A 238 11.91 4.15 0.01
CA ASN A 238 11.11 3.02 0.48
C ASN A 238 11.36 2.71 1.96
N ILE A 239 12.62 2.42 2.34
CA ILE A 239 12.92 1.91 3.69
C ILE A 239 12.79 2.95 4.81
N ILE A 240 12.88 4.24 4.49
CA ILE A 240 12.71 5.35 5.44
C ILE A 240 11.46 6.16 5.10
N GLY A 241 11.29 6.51 3.83
CA GLY A 241 10.26 7.45 3.39
C GLY A 241 8.86 6.91 3.57
N HIS A 242 8.58 5.69 3.15
CA HIS A 242 7.26 5.08 3.30
C HIS A 242 6.82 5.01 4.76
N PRO A 243 7.58 4.40 5.71
CA PRO A 243 7.16 4.36 7.10
C PRO A 243 7.06 5.72 7.76
N LEU A 244 7.84 6.71 7.32
CA LEU A 244 7.76 8.08 7.81
C LEU A 244 6.48 8.78 7.34
N GLU A 245 6.13 8.66 6.05
CA GLU A 245 4.91 9.25 5.49
C GLU A 245 3.66 8.71 6.19
N GLU A 246 3.59 7.42 6.44
CA GLU A 246 2.49 6.77 7.17
C GLU A 246 2.39 7.27 8.60
N ALA A 247 3.53 7.36 9.30
CA ALA A 247 3.57 7.89 10.67
C ALA A 247 3.10 9.35 10.73
N LEU A 248 3.47 10.18 9.74
CA LEU A 248 2.99 11.56 9.62
C LEU A 248 1.50 11.62 9.33
N ALA A 249 1.01 10.84 8.35
CA ALA A 249 -0.41 10.79 7.99
C ALA A 249 -1.29 10.44 9.20
N LEU A 250 -0.93 9.38 9.93
CA LEU A 250 -1.63 8.98 11.14
C LEU A 250 -1.57 10.05 12.24
N SER A 251 -0.40 10.64 12.46
CA SER A 251 -0.23 11.70 13.44
C SER A 251 -1.12 12.91 13.11
N HIS A 252 -1.17 13.32 11.85
CA HIS A 252 -2.05 14.40 11.39
C HIS A 252 -3.53 14.07 11.65
N LEU A 253 -3.99 12.88 11.28
CA LEU A 253 -5.39 12.45 11.50
C LEU A 253 -5.77 12.46 12.97
N ILE A 254 -4.86 12.06 13.86
CA ILE A 254 -5.08 12.02 15.31
C ILE A 254 -5.03 13.44 15.89
N PHE A 255 -3.90 14.14 15.76
CA PHE A 255 -3.65 15.41 16.46
C PHE A 255 -4.48 16.59 15.93
N HIS A 256 -4.94 16.55 14.68
CA HIS A 256 -5.84 17.55 14.11
C HIS A 256 -7.32 17.14 14.19
N GLY A 257 -7.62 16.04 14.87
CA GLY A 257 -8.97 15.63 15.26
C GLY A 257 -9.84 15.14 14.10
N THR A 258 -9.27 14.62 13.02
CA THR A 258 -10.07 14.00 11.94
C THR A 258 -10.78 12.77 12.46
N LEU A 259 -10.09 11.92 13.22
CA LEU A 259 -10.71 10.73 13.84
C LEU A 259 -11.72 11.06 14.93
N ASP A 260 -11.66 12.27 15.51
CA ASP A 260 -12.69 12.78 16.43
C ASP A 260 -13.93 13.29 15.71
N ARG A 261 -13.77 13.85 14.52
CA ARG A 261 -14.88 14.34 13.69
C ARG A 261 -15.62 13.19 13.00
N PHE A 262 -14.88 12.18 12.61
CA PHE A 262 -15.38 11.02 11.85
C PHE A 262 -15.00 9.71 12.57
N PRO A 263 -15.63 9.40 13.71
CA PRO A 263 -15.22 8.29 14.58
C PRO A 263 -15.57 6.90 14.06
N LYS A 264 -16.34 6.80 12.97
CA LYS A 264 -16.74 5.52 12.36
C LYS A 264 -15.97 5.20 11.09
N LEU A 265 -14.92 5.97 10.77
CA LEU A 265 -14.06 5.69 9.63
C LEU A 265 -13.43 4.30 9.74
N LYS A 266 -13.38 3.61 8.61
CA LYS A 266 -12.64 2.37 8.47
C LYS A 266 -11.36 2.67 7.70
N ILE A 267 -10.24 2.68 8.38
CA ILE A 267 -8.95 3.00 7.80
C ILE A 267 -8.02 1.79 7.94
N LEU A 268 -7.41 1.40 6.84
CA LEU A 268 -6.31 0.44 6.79
C LEU A 268 -5.03 1.20 6.43
N ILE A 269 -4.00 1.05 7.24
CA ILE A 269 -2.68 1.59 6.96
C ILE A 269 -1.77 0.42 6.60
N VAL A 270 -1.10 0.53 5.46
CA VAL A 270 -0.17 -0.50 4.99
C VAL A 270 1.17 -0.44 5.74
N HIS A 271 2.09 -1.36 5.48
CA HIS A 271 3.43 -1.46 6.10
C HIS A 271 3.38 -1.36 7.63
N ALA A 272 2.39 -2.04 8.25
CA ALA A 272 2.21 -2.05 9.71
C ALA A 272 2.00 -0.65 10.34
N GLY A 273 1.59 0.36 9.56
CA GLY A 273 1.39 1.74 10.03
C GLY A 273 2.68 2.54 10.19
N GLY A 274 3.73 2.10 9.53
CA GLY A 274 5.03 2.78 9.56
C GLY A 274 5.67 2.80 10.93
N TYR A 275 6.24 3.94 11.31
CA TYR A 275 6.93 4.07 12.60
C TYR A 275 6.00 4.36 13.78
N LEU A 276 4.74 4.78 13.55
CA LEU A 276 3.90 5.31 14.63
C LEU A 276 3.54 4.27 15.68
N PRO A 277 3.12 3.03 15.36
CA PRO A 277 2.84 2.03 16.39
C PRO A 277 4.04 1.75 17.29
N ALA A 278 5.26 1.73 16.73
CA ALA A 278 6.48 1.47 17.48
C ALA A 278 6.86 2.60 18.48
N TYR A 279 6.37 3.81 18.26
CA TYR A 279 6.69 4.99 19.06
C TYR A 279 5.46 5.66 19.68
N VAL A 280 4.32 5.00 19.69
CA VAL A 280 3.03 5.61 20.10
C VAL A 280 3.06 6.15 21.53
N SER A 281 3.75 5.50 22.45
CA SER A 281 3.90 5.96 23.84
C SER A 281 4.58 7.33 23.94
N ARG A 282 5.48 7.67 23.01
CA ARG A 282 6.03 9.02 22.90
C ARG A 282 4.97 10.03 22.48
N SER A 283 4.08 9.65 21.54
CA SER A 283 2.96 10.48 21.11
C SER A 283 1.97 10.71 22.24
N ASP A 284 1.65 9.69 23.04
CA ASP A 284 0.80 9.81 24.23
C ASP A 284 1.38 10.80 25.24
N ARG A 285 2.68 10.68 25.51
CA ARG A 285 3.36 11.61 26.42
C ARG A 285 3.32 13.03 25.92
N TYR A 286 3.50 13.24 24.61
CA TYR A 286 3.43 14.58 24.01
C TYR A 286 2.00 15.13 24.04
N ALA A 287 1.00 14.33 23.74
CA ALA A 287 -0.41 14.72 23.77
C ALA A 287 -0.88 15.19 25.15
N THR A 288 -0.38 14.59 26.22
CA THR A 288 -0.77 14.94 27.60
C THR A 288 -0.13 16.22 28.13
N GLY A 289 1.02 16.67 27.59
CA GLY A 289 1.80 17.73 28.20
C GLY A 289 2.19 18.89 27.29
N LEU A 290 2.58 18.63 26.06
CA LEU A 290 3.29 19.59 25.22
C LEU A 290 2.54 19.98 23.93
N SER A 291 1.52 19.22 23.52
CA SER A 291 0.81 19.47 22.27
C SER A 291 -0.06 20.74 22.35
N ARG A 292 0.03 21.56 21.30
CA ARG A 292 -0.90 22.68 21.08
C ARG A 292 -2.30 22.18 20.68
N ASN A 293 -2.34 21.13 19.88
CA ASN A 293 -3.56 20.43 19.49
C ASN A 293 -3.65 19.14 20.30
N ARG A 294 -4.56 19.11 21.27
CA ARG A 294 -4.77 17.92 22.10
C ARG A 294 -5.88 17.06 21.48
N PRO A 295 -5.60 15.82 21.07
CA PRO A 295 -6.64 14.91 20.70
C PRO A 295 -7.54 14.60 21.92
N LYS A 296 -8.77 14.19 21.71
CA LYS A 296 -9.71 13.89 22.80
C LYS A 296 -9.32 12.65 23.61
N ARG A 297 -8.57 11.75 22.99
CA ARG A 297 -8.08 10.49 23.58
C ARG A 297 -6.57 10.40 23.37
N LEU A 298 -5.91 9.46 24.02
CA LEU A 298 -4.51 9.18 23.76
C LEU A 298 -4.30 8.65 22.33
N PRO A 299 -3.23 9.04 21.64
CA PRO A 299 -2.89 8.48 20.33
C PRO A 299 -2.95 6.95 20.25
N SER A 300 -2.48 6.25 21.28
CA SER A 300 -2.54 4.79 21.37
C SER A 300 -3.97 4.23 21.39
N GLU A 301 -4.96 4.97 21.84
CA GLU A 301 -6.36 4.54 21.85
C GLU A 301 -6.96 4.59 20.43
N TYR A 302 -6.59 5.62 19.62
CA TYR A 302 -7.03 5.69 18.23
C TYR A 302 -6.42 4.58 17.39
N LEU A 303 -5.14 4.22 17.63
CA LEU A 303 -4.48 3.14 16.87
C LEU A 303 -5.22 1.81 17.01
N LYS A 304 -5.89 1.54 18.12
CA LYS A 304 -6.67 0.32 18.36
C LYS A 304 -7.99 0.25 17.59
N GLU A 305 -8.38 1.31 16.90
CA GLU A 305 -9.59 1.38 16.08
C GLU A 305 -9.29 1.28 14.57
N LEU A 306 -8.02 1.37 14.19
CA LEU A 306 -7.56 1.30 12.81
C LEU A 306 -7.11 -0.11 12.46
N TYR A 307 -6.93 -0.38 11.17
CA TYR A 307 -6.43 -1.66 10.66
C TYR A 307 -5.03 -1.50 10.08
N TYR A 308 -4.26 -2.59 10.14
CA TYR A 308 -2.86 -2.63 9.73
C TYR A 308 -2.58 -3.93 8.99
N ASP A 309 -1.78 -3.89 7.93
CA ASP A 309 -1.26 -5.12 7.40
C ASP A 309 -0.14 -5.71 8.28
N ALA A 310 0.09 -7.01 8.12
CA ALA A 310 1.11 -7.74 8.88
C ALA A 310 2.51 -7.65 8.24
N LEU A 311 2.76 -6.66 7.36
CA LEU A 311 4.02 -6.56 6.62
C LEU A 311 5.13 -5.93 7.48
N THR A 312 5.57 -6.67 8.47
CA THR A 312 6.57 -6.25 9.47
C THR A 312 7.96 -6.84 9.23
N PHE A 313 8.08 -7.77 8.30
CA PHE A 313 9.32 -8.49 7.92
C PHE A 313 10.03 -9.25 9.06
N SER A 314 9.49 -9.24 10.28
CA SER A 314 10.04 -9.96 11.42
C SER A 314 8.97 -10.36 12.44
N ASN A 315 9.22 -11.46 13.16
CA ASN A 315 8.35 -11.91 14.24
C ASN A 315 8.24 -10.89 15.37
N GLU A 316 9.33 -10.19 15.69
CA GLU A 316 9.33 -9.18 16.75
C GLU A 316 8.54 -7.94 16.33
N GLY A 317 8.64 -7.51 15.06
CA GLY A 317 7.80 -6.44 14.52
C GLY A 317 6.32 -6.79 14.58
N LEU A 318 5.95 -8.01 14.18
CA LEU A 318 4.56 -8.48 14.25
C LEU A 318 4.05 -8.57 15.69
N ARG A 319 4.87 -9.09 16.61
CA ARG A 319 4.52 -9.16 18.04
C ARG A 319 4.27 -7.77 18.61
N HIS A 320 5.15 -6.82 18.31
CA HIS A 320 5.03 -5.45 18.78
C HIS A 320 3.79 -4.77 18.21
N LEU A 321 3.55 -4.87 16.90
CA LEU A 321 2.34 -4.34 16.27
C LEU A 321 1.08 -4.86 16.98
N ILE A 322 0.96 -6.18 17.17
CA ILE A 322 -0.20 -6.79 17.82
C ILE A 322 -0.36 -6.30 19.27
N ALA A 323 0.74 -6.11 19.99
CA ALA A 323 0.69 -5.60 21.37
C ALA A 323 0.15 -4.17 21.44
N GLU A 324 0.49 -3.32 20.48
CA GLU A 324 0.07 -1.91 20.46
C GLU A 324 -1.34 -1.71 19.92
N VAL A 325 -1.72 -2.41 18.84
CA VAL A 325 -2.99 -2.15 18.14
C VAL A 325 -4.07 -3.19 18.42
N GLY A 326 -3.69 -4.38 18.88
CA GLY A 326 -4.58 -5.52 19.07
C GLY A 326 -4.65 -6.44 17.85
N LEU A 327 -4.77 -7.74 18.11
CA LEU A 327 -4.79 -8.79 17.08
C LEU A 327 -5.93 -8.60 16.06
N SER A 328 -7.09 -8.13 16.51
CA SER A 328 -8.28 -7.94 15.68
C SER A 328 -8.11 -6.86 14.60
N GLN A 329 -7.09 -6.03 14.72
CA GLN A 329 -6.78 -4.93 13.81
C GLN A 329 -5.73 -5.29 12.78
N VAL A 330 -5.11 -6.48 12.89
CA VAL A 330 -4.04 -6.91 11.99
C VAL A 330 -4.61 -7.84 10.91
N VAL A 331 -4.31 -7.54 9.64
CA VAL A 331 -4.74 -8.29 8.46
C VAL A 331 -3.54 -8.75 7.63
N LEU A 332 -3.72 -9.72 6.76
CA LEU A 332 -2.69 -10.10 5.80
C LEU A 332 -2.54 -9.00 4.73
N GLY A 333 -1.30 -8.60 4.45
CA GLY A 333 -0.90 -7.78 3.32
C GLY A 333 0.45 -8.22 2.81
N THR A 334 0.63 -8.26 1.47
CA THR A 334 1.86 -8.76 0.85
C THR A 334 2.64 -7.72 0.07
N ASP A 335 2.06 -6.57 -0.20
CA ASP A 335 2.63 -5.54 -1.09
C ASP A 335 2.96 -6.10 -2.49
N HIS A 336 2.09 -7.04 -2.98
CA HIS A 336 2.32 -7.69 -4.26
C HIS A 336 2.12 -6.73 -5.41
N GLY A 337 3.17 -6.57 -6.18
CA GLY A 337 3.21 -5.66 -7.31
C GLY A 337 3.78 -4.29 -6.97
N GLY A 338 4.15 -4.02 -5.73
CA GLY A 338 4.78 -2.77 -5.31
C GLY A 338 6.31 -2.74 -5.42
N GLY A 339 6.95 -3.78 -5.94
CA GLY A 339 8.40 -3.86 -6.04
C GLY A 339 8.90 -4.40 -7.38
N PRO A 340 10.22 -4.49 -7.62
CA PRO A 340 10.78 -5.03 -8.86
C PRO A 340 10.23 -6.42 -9.20
N ALA A 341 10.01 -6.72 -10.49
CA ALA A 341 9.48 -8.01 -10.96
C ALA A 341 10.30 -9.23 -10.48
N THR A 342 11.57 -9.00 -10.19
CA THR A 342 12.50 -9.97 -9.60
C THR A 342 12.27 -10.16 -8.11
N ASN A 343 11.33 -9.44 -7.51
CA ASN A 343 11.15 -9.37 -6.07
C ASN A 343 10.48 -10.62 -5.51
N ARG A 344 11.20 -11.71 -5.49
CA ARG A 344 10.84 -12.90 -4.73
C ARG A 344 10.85 -12.64 -3.20
N GLY A 345 11.39 -11.47 -2.76
CA GLY A 345 11.63 -11.15 -1.36
C GLY A 345 10.49 -10.44 -0.62
N TRP A 346 9.90 -9.38 -1.18
CA TRP A 346 8.94 -8.55 -0.45
C TRP A 346 7.61 -9.25 -0.17
N SER A 347 6.98 -9.75 -1.19
CA SER A 347 5.68 -10.39 -1.10
C SER A 347 5.74 -11.90 -0.84
N HIS A 348 6.94 -12.51 -0.91
CA HIS A 348 7.17 -13.86 -0.46
C HIS A 348 7.47 -13.82 1.04
N GLY A 349 6.76 -14.59 1.82
CA GLY A 349 7.03 -14.70 3.24
C GLY A 349 6.03 -14.01 4.16
N ALA A 350 5.10 -13.19 3.67
CA ALA A 350 4.08 -12.60 4.52
C ALA A 350 3.18 -13.69 5.15
N VAL A 351 2.76 -14.69 4.36
CA VAL A 351 2.02 -15.85 4.88
C VAL A 351 2.90 -16.69 5.81
N ASP A 352 4.15 -16.96 5.40
CA ASP A 352 5.10 -17.73 6.21
C ASP A 352 5.42 -17.05 7.54
N LEU A 353 5.55 -15.72 7.57
CA LEU A 353 5.76 -14.95 8.80
C LEU A 353 4.64 -15.23 9.79
N ILE A 354 3.39 -15.20 9.35
CA ILE A 354 2.23 -15.44 10.20
C ILE A 354 2.18 -16.92 10.65
N LEU A 355 2.43 -17.85 9.72
CA LEU A 355 2.40 -19.28 10.02
C LEU A 355 3.48 -19.69 11.02
N ASN A 356 4.67 -19.10 10.91
CA ASN A 356 5.84 -19.47 11.70
C ASN A 356 6.08 -18.56 12.93
N ALA A 357 5.18 -17.60 13.20
CA ALA A 357 5.26 -16.77 14.40
C ALA A 357 5.02 -17.60 15.66
N PRO A 358 6.04 -17.81 16.53
CA PRO A 358 5.94 -18.78 17.62
C PRO A 358 4.99 -18.34 18.74
N PHE A 359 4.64 -17.08 18.79
CA PHE A 359 3.73 -16.49 19.78
C PHE A 359 2.26 -16.47 19.37
N LEU A 360 1.94 -16.81 18.12
CA LEU A 360 0.56 -16.88 17.65
C LEU A 360 -0.02 -18.27 17.87
N SER A 361 -1.25 -18.32 18.40
CA SER A 361 -2.06 -19.52 18.39
C SER A 361 -2.63 -19.80 16.98
N ASP A 362 -3.17 -20.97 16.75
CA ASP A 362 -3.85 -21.29 15.49
C ASP A 362 -5.06 -20.40 15.25
N ALA A 363 -5.77 -19.98 16.30
CA ALA A 363 -6.86 -19.03 16.21
C ALA A 363 -6.38 -17.65 15.76
N ASP A 364 -5.24 -17.18 16.29
CA ASP A 364 -4.64 -15.89 15.91
C ASP A 364 -4.20 -15.90 14.46
N ARG A 365 -3.54 -16.97 14.01
CA ARG A 365 -3.16 -17.13 12.61
C ARG A 365 -4.35 -17.07 11.67
N ARG A 366 -5.43 -17.81 11.99
CA ARG A 366 -6.68 -17.76 11.23
C ARG A 366 -7.31 -16.37 11.22
N ALA A 367 -7.26 -15.66 12.34
CA ALA A 367 -7.78 -14.31 12.42
C ALA A 367 -7.04 -13.35 11.47
N ILE A 368 -5.70 -13.34 11.48
CA ILE A 368 -4.87 -12.47 10.62
C ILE A 368 -4.99 -12.85 9.15
N LEU A 369 -4.93 -14.15 8.83
CA LEU A 369 -4.97 -14.65 7.45
C LEU A 369 -6.33 -14.45 6.77
N ASN A 370 -7.43 -14.45 7.55
CA ASN A 370 -8.79 -14.43 7.02
C ASN A 370 -9.77 -13.60 7.84
N GLY A 371 -9.99 -13.98 9.10
CA GLY A 371 -11.16 -13.54 9.88
C GLY A 371 -11.27 -12.02 10.02
N ASN A 372 -10.16 -11.33 10.24
CA ASN A 372 -10.14 -9.87 10.38
C ASN A 372 -10.48 -9.19 9.05
N ALA A 373 -9.94 -9.68 7.93
CA ALA A 373 -10.25 -9.19 6.58
C ALA A 373 -11.73 -9.45 6.21
N THR A 374 -12.24 -10.64 6.48
CA THR A 374 -13.65 -11.02 6.26
C THR A 374 -14.60 -10.06 6.98
N ARG A 375 -14.31 -9.75 8.25
CA ARG A 375 -15.10 -8.80 9.05
C ARG A 375 -15.00 -7.37 8.50
N LEU A 376 -13.79 -6.90 8.17
CA LEU A 376 -13.54 -5.56 7.65
C LEU A 376 -14.26 -5.33 6.32
N LEU A 377 -14.17 -6.29 5.41
CA LEU A 377 -14.75 -6.24 4.07
C LEU A 377 -16.23 -6.66 4.03
N ARG A 378 -16.80 -7.13 5.16
CA ARG A 378 -18.18 -7.66 5.26
C ARG A 378 -18.45 -8.79 4.26
N LEU A 379 -17.48 -9.69 4.10
CA LEU A 379 -17.66 -10.86 3.25
C LEU A 379 -18.54 -11.89 3.95
N GLU A 380 -19.31 -12.63 3.17
CA GLU A 380 -20.06 -13.80 3.68
C GLU A 380 -19.07 -14.89 4.09
N THR A 381 -19.31 -15.53 5.21
CA THR A 381 -18.48 -16.60 5.77
C THR A 381 -18.81 -17.94 5.14
#